data_300dd4dd04f86eb86c4574e01111ca37
#
_entry.id   300dd4dd04f86eb86c4574e01111ca37
#
_cell.length_a   1.000
_cell.length_b   1.000
_cell.length_c   1.000
_cell.angle_alpha   90.00
_cell.angle_beta   90.00
_cell.angle_gamma   90.00
#
_symmetry.space_group_name_H-M   'P 1'
#
loop_
_entity.id
_entity.type
_entity.pdbx_description
1 polymer ?
#
loop_
_entity_poly.entity_id
_entity_poly.type
_entity_poly.pdbx_seq_one_letter_code
_entity_poly.pdbx_strand_id
1 'polypeptide(L)'
;LRNKLKDAGITGIEVIHHPVSEIPGDCQIVVTHHELSGRAAQRAPQARIIPIHNFMGAPEYDALVNELLAARKGGAAPAPVEAPKAQAAAPAGDTLLERKNIVLGCKPVTPEEAIRACGRRMVESGYVDEAYIQGMLDREASFSVAIGSHVAIPHGTNDVKPLIKRTGVVVMTYPEGIDWNGDKVKLVVGIAAKGEEHLEVLGRIVAIASTDEDTDKLVASADAEVLFKNLNGMQ
;
A
#
# COMPACT_ATOMS: atom_id res chain seq x y z
N LEU A 1 5.29 -17.49 3.19
CA LEU A 1 6.50 -17.97 3.91
C LEU A 1 6.27 -19.35 4.53
N ARG A 2 5.24 -19.58 5.37
CA ARG A 2 4.97 -20.86 6.06
C ARG A 2 4.99 -22.07 5.10
N ASN A 3 4.31 -21.96 3.95
CA ASN A 3 4.29 -23.03 2.95
C ASN A 3 5.67 -23.27 2.35
N LYS A 4 6.41 -22.20 1.99
CA LYS A 4 7.78 -22.31 1.45
C LYS A 4 8.75 -22.99 2.42
N LEU A 5 8.64 -22.71 3.74
CA LEU A 5 9.45 -23.39 4.75
C LEU A 5 9.10 -24.88 4.84
N LYS A 6 7.80 -25.22 4.79
CA LYS A 6 7.32 -26.60 4.79
C LYS A 6 7.80 -27.36 3.56
N ASP A 7 7.68 -26.78 2.37
CA ASP A 7 8.09 -27.36 1.10
C ASP A 7 9.61 -27.58 1.03
N ALA A 8 10.38 -26.70 1.67
CA ALA A 8 11.83 -26.83 1.85
C ALA A 8 12.25 -27.80 2.96
N GLY A 9 11.31 -28.47 3.63
CA GLY A 9 11.59 -29.41 4.72
C GLY A 9 12.16 -28.74 6.00
N ILE A 10 11.98 -27.43 6.15
CA ILE A 10 12.44 -26.67 7.32
C ILE A 10 11.39 -26.80 8.43
N THR A 11 11.73 -27.56 9.46
CA THR A 11 10.93 -27.77 10.67
C THR A 11 11.54 -27.07 11.87
N GLY A 12 10.76 -26.80 12.91
CA GLY A 12 11.24 -26.14 14.14
C GLY A 12 11.28 -24.63 14.09
N ILE A 13 10.72 -24.03 13.03
CA ILE A 13 10.51 -22.57 12.96
C ILE A 13 9.02 -22.30 13.12
N GLU A 14 8.66 -21.56 14.14
CA GLU A 14 7.30 -21.07 14.35
C GLU A 14 7.12 -19.78 13.56
N VAL A 15 6.11 -19.75 12.68
CA VAL A 15 5.74 -18.55 11.92
C VAL A 15 4.45 -18.00 12.51
N ILE A 16 4.55 -16.87 13.20
CA ILE A 16 3.42 -16.17 13.80
C ILE A 16 3.09 -14.91 13.02
N HIS A 17 1.86 -14.43 13.13
CA HIS A 17 1.38 -13.23 12.45
C HIS A 17 0.88 -12.26 13.51
N HIS A 18 1.50 -11.08 13.57
CA HIS A 18 1.13 -10.04 14.50
C HIS A 18 1.10 -8.67 13.84
N PRO A 19 0.25 -7.75 14.29
CA PRO A 19 0.42 -6.32 14.00
C PRO A 19 1.79 -5.85 14.48
N VAL A 20 2.39 -4.84 13.84
CA VAL A 20 3.72 -4.33 14.22
C VAL A 20 3.76 -3.87 15.68
N SER A 21 2.64 -3.36 16.21
CA SER A 21 2.51 -2.95 17.61
C SER A 21 2.59 -4.10 18.62
N GLU A 22 2.33 -5.33 18.17
CA GLU A 22 2.22 -6.53 19.01
C GLU A 22 3.33 -7.55 18.75
N ILE A 23 4.35 -7.19 17.97
CA ILE A 23 5.51 -8.07 17.73
C ILE A 23 6.16 -8.42 19.07
N PRO A 24 6.31 -9.73 19.39
CA PRO A 24 7.03 -10.17 20.57
C PRO A 24 8.50 -9.72 20.53
N GLY A 25 9.02 -9.22 21.66
CA GLY A 25 10.38 -8.70 21.75
C GLY A 25 11.49 -9.75 21.60
N ASP A 26 11.15 -11.03 21.71
CA ASP A 26 12.02 -12.20 21.61
C ASP A 26 12.04 -12.83 20.20
N CYS A 27 11.36 -12.24 19.24
CA CYS A 27 11.42 -12.67 17.86
C CYS A 27 12.85 -12.63 17.31
N GLN A 28 13.27 -13.68 16.62
CA GLN A 28 14.58 -13.74 15.97
C GLN A 28 14.58 -13.09 14.60
N ILE A 29 13.51 -13.26 13.85
CA ILE A 29 13.36 -12.71 12.49
C ILE A 29 11.95 -12.11 12.38
N VAL A 30 11.89 -10.90 11.87
CA VAL A 30 10.64 -10.22 11.52
C VAL A 30 10.63 -9.92 10.03
N VAL A 31 9.67 -10.49 9.32
CA VAL A 31 9.43 -10.17 7.91
C VAL A 31 8.27 -9.19 7.86
N THR A 32 8.50 -8.00 7.35
CA THR A 32 7.51 -6.94 7.34
C THR A 32 7.59 -6.11 6.06
N HIS A 33 6.55 -5.34 5.76
CA HIS A 33 6.64 -4.38 4.68
C HIS A 33 7.75 -3.37 4.97
N HIS A 34 8.50 -2.96 3.96
CA HIS A 34 9.67 -2.11 4.13
C HIS A 34 9.35 -0.79 4.87
N GLU A 35 8.17 -0.21 4.67
CA GLU A 35 7.74 1.01 5.38
C GLU A 35 7.55 0.81 6.89
N LEU A 36 7.26 -0.41 7.30
CA LEU A 36 7.07 -0.76 8.72
C LEU A 36 8.38 -1.25 9.37
N SER A 37 9.45 -1.38 8.62
CA SER A 37 10.74 -1.91 9.08
C SER A 37 11.32 -1.11 10.24
N GLY A 38 11.24 0.22 10.19
CA GLY A 38 11.70 1.11 11.28
C GLY A 38 10.91 0.90 12.57
N ARG A 39 9.59 0.77 12.48
CA ARG A 39 8.71 0.50 13.64
C ARG A 39 8.92 -0.93 14.17
N ALA A 40 9.11 -1.89 13.29
CA ALA A 40 9.41 -3.27 13.67
C ALA A 40 10.77 -3.36 14.38
N ALA A 41 11.80 -2.66 13.92
CA ALA A 41 13.11 -2.59 14.57
C ALA A 41 13.05 -1.94 15.96
N GLN A 42 12.23 -0.91 16.15
CA GLN A 42 12.01 -0.30 17.46
C GLN A 42 11.30 -1.27 18.41
N ARG A 43 10.38 -2.08 17.92
CA ARG A 43 9.60 -3.02 18.74
C ARG A 43 10.37 -4.28 19.09
N ALA A 44 11.18 -4.79 18.16
CA ALA A 44 12.01 -5.97 18.32
C ALA A 44 13.47 -5.67 17.96
N PRO A 45 14.21 -4.93 18.81
CA PRO A 45 15.57 -4.44 18.48
C PRO A 45 16.60 -5.55 18.33
N GLN A 46 16.31 -6.75 18.85
CA GLN A 46 17.20 -7.91 18.73
C GLN A 46 16.85 -8.77 17.50
N ALA A 47 15.71 -8.50 16.85
CA ALA A 47 15.29 -9.27 15.69
C ALA A 47 15.98 -8.80 14.42
N ARG A 48 16.30 -9.75 13.56
CA ARG A 48 16.67 -9.43 12.18
C ARG A 48 15.44 -9.02 11.41
N ILE A 49 15.39 -7.79 10.93
CA ILE A 49 14.29 -7.26 10.14
C ILE A 49 14.56 -7.55 8.65
N ILE A 50 13.60 -8.22 7.99
CA ILE A 50 13.63 -8.47 6.55
C ILE A 50 12.51 -7.64 5.94
N PRO A 51 12.85 -6.48 5.34
CA PRO A 51 11.88 -5.66 4.66
C PRO A 51 11.50 -6.32 3.32
N ILE A 52 10.22 -6.37 3.03
CA ILE A 52 9.67 -6.87 1.76
C ILE A 52 8.80 -5.79 1.13
N HIS A 53 8.80 -5.73 -0.18
CA HIS A 53 7.99 -4.77 -0.95
C HIS A 53 6.63 -5.34 -1.35
N ASN A 54 6.52 -6.67 -1.44
CA ASN A 54 5.28 -7.34 -1.81
C ASN A 54 5.17 -8.67 -1.07
N PHE A 55 4.09 -8.86 -0.31
CA PHE A 55 3.83 -10.11 0.42
C PHE A 55 3.55 -11.32 -0.48
N MET A 56 3.14 -11.09 -1.72
CA MET A 56 2.84 -12.15 -2.69
C MET A 56 4.02 -12.35 -3.66
N GLY A 57 4.80 -13.41 -3.44
CA GLY A 57 5.90 -13.79 -4.32
C GLY A 57 7.20 -13.02 -4.10
N ALA A 58 7.41 -12.47 -2.91
CA ALA A 58 8.64 -11.75 -2.57
C ALA A 58 9.88 -12.65 -2.73
N PRO A 59 10.88 -12.27 -3.54
CA PRO A 59 12.14 -13.02 -3.69
C PRO A 59 12.89 -13.13 -2.37
N GLU A 60 12.64 -12.22 -1.43
CA GLU A 60 13.21 -12.23 -0.08
C GLU A 60 12.76 -13.46 0.73
N TYR A 61 11.60 -14.04 0.43
CA TYR A 61 11.18 -15.31 1.05
C TYR A 61 12.05 -16.47 0.58
N ASP A 62 12.40 -16.51 -0.70
CA ASP A 62 13.27 -17.55 -1.25
C ASP A 62 14.69 -17.39 -0.74
N ALA A 63 15.19 -16.15 -0.64
CA ALA A 63 16.47 -15.83 -0.05
C ALA A 63 16.55 -16.29 1.41
N LEU A 64 15.51 -16.00 2.22
CA LEU A 64 15.43 -16.44 3.62
C LEU A 64 15.38 -17.95 3.74
N VAL A 65 14.59 -18.63 2.91
CA VAL A 65 14.49 -20.10 2.92
C VAL A 65 15.84 -20.73 2.56
N ASN A 66 16.53 -20.24 1.53
CA ASN A 66 17.85 -20.72 1.11
C ASN A 66 18.90 -20.49 2.20
N GLU A 67 18.87 -19.36 2.87
CA GLU A 67 19.76 -19.04 3.98
C GLU A 67 19.55 -19.98 5.16
N LEU A 68 18.30 -20.22 5.56
CA LEU A 68 17.96 -21.17 6.62
C LEU A 68 18.39 -22.60 6.27
N LEU A 69 18.31 -22.99 4.99
CA LEU A 69 18.84 -24.27 4.51
C LEU A 69 20.37 -24.33 4.60
N ALA A 70 21.06 -23.24 4.26
CA ALA A 70 22.52 -23.14 4.34
C ALA A 70 23.00 -23.17 5.80
N ALA A 71 22.32 -22.47 6.71
CA ALA A 71 22.63 -22.48 8.15
C ALA A 71 22.49 -23.89 8.76
N ARG A 72 21.53 -24.69 8.30
CA ARG A 72 21.39 -26.10 8.71
C ARG A 72 22.53 -27.00 8.23
N LYS A 73 23.22 -26.62 7.13
CA LYS A 73 24.36 -27.35 6.56
C LYS A 73 25.71 -26.92 7.13
N GLY A 74 25.75 -26.07 8.14
CA GLY A 74 26.98 -25.70 8.87
C GLY A 74 27.74 -24.51 8.30
N GLY A 75 27.09 -23.56 7.63
CA GLY A 75 27.67 -22.30 7.18
C GLY A 75 27.42 -21.15 8.17
N ALA A 76 28.43 -20.33 8.40
CA ALA A 76 28.36 -19.17 9.29
C ALA A 76 27.29 -18.16 8.82
N ALA A 77 26.66 -17.48 9.80
CA ALA A 77 25.70 -16.42 9.56
C ALA A 77 26.32 -15.31 8.71
N PRO A 78 25.67 -14.86 7.62
CA PRO A 78 26.12 -13.70 6.88
C PRO A 78 25.90 -12.43 7.70
N ALA A 79 26.86 -11.51 7.57
CA ALA A 79 26.85 -10.21 8.21
C ALA A 79 25.61 -9.37 7.85
N PRO A 80 25.23 -8.37 8.68
CA PRO A 80 24.09 -7.50 8.40
C PRO A 80 24.30 -6.80 7.07
N VAL A 81 23.38 -7.02 6.12
CA VAL A 81 23.31 -6.18 4.92
C VAL A 81 22.81 -4.82 5.38
N GLU A 82 23.64 -3.81 5.20
CA GLU A 82 23.26 -2.41 5.42
C GLU A 82 21.94 -2.12 4.71
N ALA A 83 21.03 -1.50 5.45
CA ALA A 83 19.79 -0.99 4.88
C ALA A 83 20.13 -0.08 3.70
N PRO A 84 19.47 -0.24 2.54
CA PRO A 84 19.64 0.74 1.48
C PRO A 84 19.23 2.09 2.03
N LYS A 85 20.17 3.03 1.98
CA LYS A 85 19.92 4.45 2.28
C LYS A 85 18.71 4.87 1.49
N ALA A 86 17.76 5.47 2.19
CA ALA A 86 16.65 6.18 1.58
C ALA A 86 17.20 7.02 0.42
N GLN A 87 16.92 6.60 -0.78
CA GLN A 87 17.22 7.42 -1.94
C GLN A 87 16.22 8.56 -1.96
N ALA A 88 16.78 9.74 -1.90
CA ALA A 88 16.10 11.01 -1.88
C ALA A 88 15.12 11.14 -3.05
N ALA A 89 13.97 11.72 -2.70
CA ALA A 89 13.10 12.57 -3.52
C ALA A 89 13.29 12.46 -5.05
N ALA A 90 12.24 11.97 -5.69
CA ALA A 90 11.99 12.28 -7.09
C ALA A 90 11.98 13.79 -7.32
N PRO A 91 12.40 14.28 -8.50
CA PRO A 91 12.54 15.70 -8.77
C PRO A 91 11.22 16.42 -8.57
N ALA A 92 11.27 17.52 -7.85
CA ALA A 92 10.20 18.49 -7.73
C ALA A 92 9.76 18.97 -9.12
N GLY A 93 8.56 18.60 -9.56
CA GLY A 93 8.04 19.05 -10.86
C GLY A 93 6.61 18.64 -11.17
N ASP A 94 6.17 17.44 -10.81
CA ASP A 94 4.81 17.00 -11.06
C ASP A 94 4.07 16.74 -9.74
N THR A 95 3.07 17.57 -9.46
CA THR A 95 2.14 17.32 -8.35
C THR A 95 1.38 16.02 -8.60
N LEU A 96 1.49 15.06 -7.68
CA LEU A 96 0.84 13.75 -7.78
C LEU A 96 -0.69 13.87 -7.84
N LEU A 97 -1.23 14.80 -7.06
CA LEU A 97 -2.65 15.12 -7.00
C LEU A 97 -2.88 16.53 -7.54
N GLU A 98 -3.61 16.66 -8.63
CA GLU A 98 -4.07 17.94 -9.15
C GLU A 98 -5.40 18.33 -8.50
N ARG A 99 -5.62 19.63 -8.22
CA ARG A 99 -6.86 20.11 -7.57
C ARG A 99 -8.13 19.69 -8.30
N LYS A 100 -8.11 19.65 -9.63
CA LYS A 100 -9.25 19.20 -10.46
C LYS A 100 -9.63 17.73 -10.21
N ASN A 101 -8.72 16.95 -9.64
CA ASN A 101 -8.89 15.52 -9.35
C ASN A 101 -9.33 15.25 -7.91
N ILE A 102 -9.72 16.28 -7.19
CA ILE A 102 -10.37 16.18 -5.89
C ILE A 102 -11.86 16.44 -6.08
N VAL A 103 -12.67 15.43 -5.85
CA VAL A 103 -14.13 15.49 -5.98
C VAL A 103 -14.76 15.28 -4.60
N LEU A 104 -15.34 16.33 -4.06
CA LEU A 104 -15.93 16.31 -2.73
C LEU A 104 -17.44 16.08 -2.77
N GLY A 105 -17.97 15.43 -1.75
CA GLY A 105 -19.42 15.31 -1.54
C GLY A 105 -20.14 14.46 -2.58
N CYS A 106 -19.50 13.41 -3.07
CA CYS A 106 -20.13 12.46 -3.98
C CYS A 106 -21.30 11.74 -3.31
N LYS A 107 -22.34 11.46 -4.09
CA LYS A 107 -23.46 10.61 -3.63
C LYS A 107 -23.03 9.16 -3.54
N PRO A 108 -23.60 8.37 -2.62
CA PRO A 108 -23.35 6.94 -2.55
C PRO A 108 -23.63 6.24 -3.88
N VAL A 109 -22.73 5.36 -4.25
CA VAL A 109 -22.78 4.53 -5.46
C VAL A 109 -22.29 3.12 -5.12
N THR A 110 -22.30 2.22 -6.08
CA THR A 110 -21.66 0.90 -5.90
C THR A 110 -20.14 1.01 -5.96
N PRO A 111 -19.39 0.05 -5.38
CA PRO A 111 -17.92 0.00 -5.50
C PRO A 111 -17.45 0.05 -6.95
N GLU A 112 -18.10 -0.70 -7.84
CA GLU A 112 -17.79 -0.70 -9.27
C GLU A 112 -17.97 0.69 -9.89
N GLU A 113 -19.07 1.38 -9.61
CA GLU A 113 -19.33 2.73 -10.10
C GLU A 113 -18.30 3.75 -9.59
N ALA A 114 -17.89 3.62 -8.32
CA ALA A 114 -16.84 4.46 -7.73
C ALA A 114 -15.48 4.23 -8.43
N ILE A 115 -15.11 2.97 -8.67
CA ILE A 115 -13.88 2.61 -9.38
C ILE A 115 -13.91 3.16 -10.81
N ARG A 116 -15.03 2.99 -11.53
CA ARG A 116 -15.21 3.52 -12.89
C ARG A 116 -15.15 5.04 -12.93
N ALA A 117 -15.78 5.72 -11.97
CA ALA A 117 -15.75 7.18 -11.87
C ALA A 117 -14.32 7.68 -11.62
N CYS A 118 -13.61 7.03 -10.71
CA CYS A 118 -12.21 7.31 -10.42
C CYS A 118 -11.32 7.08 -11.65
N GLY A 119 -11.47 5.94 -12.32
CA GLY A 119 -10.71 5.59 -13.53
C GLY A 119 -10.97 6.57 -14.69
N ARG A 120 -12.22 6.96 -14.94
CA ARG A 120 -12.53 8.00 -15.95
C ARG A 120 -11.82 9.31 -15.67
N ARG A 121 -11.79 9.73 -14.41
CA ARG A 121 -11.06 10.93 -14.00
C ARG A 121 -9.55 10.81 -14.26
N MET A 122 -8.97 9.63 -14.07
CA MET A 122 -7.56 9.36 -14.42
C MET A 122 -7.31 9.45 -15.92
N VAL A 123 -8.23 8.92 -16.75
CA VAL A 123 -8.15 9.02 -18.22
C VAL A 123 -8.23 10.47 -18.67
N GLU A 124 -9.22 11.22 -18.19
CA GLU A 124 -9.42 12.66 -18.48
C GLU A 124 -8.19 13.50 -18.08
N SER A 125 -7.50 13.10 -17.02
CA SER A 125 -6.28 13.77 -16.55
C SER A 125 -5.01 13.31 -17.27
N GLY A 126 -5.14 12.35 -18.19
CA GLY A 126 -4.01 11.82 -18.95
C GLY A 126 -3.03 10.98 -18.13
N TYR A 127 -3.49 10.42 -17.02
CA TYR A 127 -2.68 9.52 -16.19
C TYR A 127 -2.58 8.13 -16.78
N VAL A 128 -3.67 7.62 -17.37
CA VAL A 128 -3.80 6.25 -17.88
C VAL A 128 -4.55 6.22 -19.20
N ASP A 129 -4.46 5.10 -19.91
CA ASP A 129 -5.35 4.77 -21.02
C ASP A 129 -6.68 4.19 -20.50
N GLU A 130 -7.75 4.28 -21.31
CA GLU A 130 -9.10 3.85 -20.91
C GLU A 130 -9.16 2.38 -20.49
N ALA A 131 -8.38 1.51 -21.13
CA ALA A 131 -8.29 0.09 -20.79
C ALA A 131 -7.78 -0.17 -19.37
N TYR A 132 -7.12 0.81 -18.72
CA TYR A 132 -6.68 0.71 -17.33
C TYR A 132 -7.85 0.54 -16.35
N ILE A 133 -9.03 1.09 -16.69
CA ILE A 133 -10.23 1.01 -15.85
C ILE A 133 -10.64 -0.46 -15.65
N GLN A 134 -10.53 -1.28 -16.69
CA GLN A 134 -10.82 -2.71 -16.54
C GLN A 134 -9.84 -3.37 -15.57
N GLY A 135 -8.56 -3.06 -15.66
CA GLY A 135 -7.55 -3.56 -14.70
C GLY A 135 -7.81 -3.13 -13.25
N MET A 136 -8.43 -1.95 -13.03
CA MET A 136 -8.86 -1.53 -11.68
C MET A 136 -10.02 -2.40 -11.17
N LEU A 137 -10.96 -2.76 -12.05
CA LEU A 137 -12.08 -3.65 -11.70
C LEU A 137 -11.61 -5.09 -11.46
N ASP A 138 -10.71 -5.59 -12.29
CA ASP A 138 -10.12 -6.92 -12.14
C ASP A 138 -9.31 -7.03 -10.83
N ARG A 139 -8.68 -5.93 -10.42
CA ARG A 139 -7.98 -5.84 -9.14
C ARG A 139 -8.95 -5.97 -7.97
N GLU A 140 -10.06 -5.23 -7.98
CA GLU A 140 -11.12 -5.33 -6.96
C GLU A 140 -11.73 -6.73 -6.92
N ALA A 141 -12.02 -7.32 -8.09
CA ALA A 141 -12.59 -8.66 -8.19
C ALA A 141 -11.67 -9.76 -7.63
N SER A 142 -10.35 -9.56 -7.75
CA SER A 142 -9.35 -10.50 -7.25
C SER A 142 -9.08 -10.34 -5.77
N PHE A 143 -9.09 -9.11 -5.29
CA PHE A 143 -8.82 -8.75 -3.90
C PHE A 143 -9.31 -7.33 -3.64
N SER A 144 -10.15 -7.13 -2.64
CA SER A 144 -10.72 -5.83 -2.35
C SER A 144 -9.67 -4.74 -2.17
N VAL A 145 -9.95 -3.57 -2.74
CA VAL A 145 -9.12 -2.38 -2.58
C VAL A 145 -9.53 -1.52 -1.38
N ALA A 146 -10.56 -1.93 -0.62
CA ALA A 146 -10.85 -1.36 0.69
C ALA A 146 -9.78 -1.80 1.69
N ILE A 147 -9.19 -0.86 2.40
CA ILE A 147 -8.06 -1.10 3.32
C ILE A 147 -8.42 -0.91 4.78
N GLY A 148 -9.70 -0.71 5.09
CA GLY A 148 -10.17 -0.29 6.42
C GLY A 148 -10.14 1.22 6.58
N SER A 149 -10.40 1.69 7.79
CA SER A 149 -10.42 3.12 8.14
C SER A 149 -11.30 3.98 7.23
N HIS A 150 -12.39 3.42 6.71
CA HIS A 150 -13.29 4.03 5.72
C HIS A 150 -12.60 4.46 4.40
N VAL A 151 -11.48 3.81 4.04
CA VAL A 151 -10.68 4.14 2.86
C VAL A 151 -10.67 2.99 1.85
N ALA A 152 -10.81 3.31 0.56
CA ALA A 152 -10.51 2.41 -0.55
C ALA A 152 -9.47 3.04 -1.48
N ILE A 153 -8.59 2.19 -2.05
CA ILE A 153 -7.49 2.61 -2.90
C ILE A 153 -7.55 1.88 -4.25
N PRO A 154 -8.45 2.28 -5.15
CA PRO A 154 -8.52 1.71 -6.49
C PRO A 154 -7.22 1.92 -7.26
N HIS A 155 -6.67 0.83 -7.81
CA HIS A 155 -5.51 0.82 -8.67
C HIS A 155 -5.56 -0.37 -9.63
N GLY A 156 -4.82 -0.33 -10.73
CA GLY A 156 -4.81 -1.41 -11.71
C GLY A 156 -3.96 -2.60 -11.28
N THR A 157 -4.24 -3.75 -11.87
CA THR A 157 -3.40 -4.95 -11.79
C THR A 157 -2.01 -4.72 -12.42
N ASN A 158 -1.06 -5.61 -12.16
CA ASN A 158 0.31 -5.45 -12.67
C ASN A 158 0.42 -5.50 -14.20
N ASP A 159 -0.45 -6.26 -14.87
CA ASP A 159 -0.48 -6.41 -16.33
C ASP A 159 -0.93 -5.14 -17.05
N VAL A 160 -1.73 -4.27 -16.40
CA VAL A 160 -2.13 -2.97 -16.95
C VAL A 160 -1.20 -1.80 -16.61
N LYS A 161 -0.12 -2.03 -15.86
CA LYS A 161 0.90 -0.99 -15.59
C LYS A 161 1.45 -0.31 -16.85
N PRO A 162 1.68 -1.00 -17.98
CA PRO A 162 2.11 -0.35 -19.22
C PRO A 162 1.14 0.73 -19.76
N LEU A 163 -0.13 0.68 -19.35
CA LEU A 163 -1.15 1.67 -19.74
C LEU A 163 -1.06 2.97 -18.93
N ILE A 164 -0.20 3.03 -17.91
CA ILE A 164 0.04 4.24 -17.14
C ILE A 164 0.96 5.16 -17.95
N LYS A 165 0.49 6.36 -18.27
CA LYS A 165 1.25 7.39 -18.97
C LYS A 165 2.12 8.20 -18.03
N ARG A 166 1.55 8.61 -16.91
CA ARG A 166 2.25 9.30 -15.83
C ARG A 166 1.63 8.95 -14.48
N THR A 167 2.41 9.08 -13.42
CA THR A 167 1.94 8.90 -12.05
C THR A 167 0.93 10.00 -11.71
N GLY A 168 -0.15 9.63 -11.04
CA GLY A 168 -1.18 10.57 -10.62
C GLY A 168 -2.20 9.95 -9.67
N VAL A 169 -2.88 10.82 -8.95
CA VAL A 169 -3.85 10.49 -7.90
C VAL A 169 -5.17 11.18 -8.17
N VAL A 170 -6.26 10.49 -7.88
CA VAL A 170 -7.64 11.02 -7.88
C VAL A 170 -8.26 10.76 -6.52
N VAL A 171 -8.89 11.76 -5.94
CA VAL A 171 -9.55 11.66 -4.63
C VAL A 171 -11.04 11.94 -4.78
N MET A 172 -11.87 11.07 -4.23
CA MET A 172 -13.31 11.24 -4.18
C MET A 172 -13.81 11.02 -2.76
N THR A 173 -14.64 11.92 -2.24
CA THR A 173 -15.23 11.77 -0.90
C THR A 173 -16.71 11.46 -0.99
N TYR A 174 -17.16 10.54 -0.15
CA TYR A 174 -18.54 10.07 -0.03
C TYR A 174 -19.01 10.25 1.42
N PRO A 175 -19.53 11.41 1.80
CA PRO A 175 -19.86 11.68 3.21
C PRO A 175 -20.83 10.69 3.85
N GLU A 176 -21.81 10.18 3.08
CA GLU A 176 -22.77 9.18 3.54
C GLU A 176 -22.14 7.77 3.60
N GLY A 177 -21.04 7.57 2.87
CA GLY A 177 -20.35 6.30 2.72
C GLY A 177 -20.89 5.42 1.60
N ILE A 178 -20.07 4.50 1.15
CA ILE A 178 -20.37 3.42 0.20
C ILE A 178 -20.31 2.11 0.98
N ASP A 179 -21.23 1.20 0.74
CA ASP A 179 -21.09 -0.19 1.16
C ASP A 179 -20.12 -0.89 0.19
N TRP A 180 -18.93 -1.18 0.69
CA TRP A 180 -17.85 -1.82 -0.06
C TRP A 180 -17.70 -3.27 0.38
N ASN A 181 -18.64 -4.12 -0.07
CA ASN A 181 -18.69 -5.55 0.30
C ASN A 181 -18.76 -5.80 1.82
N GLY A 182 -19.51 -4.96 2.54
CA GLY A 182 -19.67 -5.01 3.98
C GLY A 182 -18.78 -4.02 4.75
N ASP A 183 -17.75 -3.45 4.12
CA ASP A 183 -16.95 -2.36 4.69
C ASP A 183 -17.53 -1.00 4.29
N LYS A 184 -17.59 -0.08 5.24
CA LYS A 184 -17.99 1.29 4.94
C LYS A 184 -16.82 2.11 4.42
N VAL A 185 -16.95 2.66 3.20
CA VAL A 185 -15.91 3.50 2.58
C VAL A 185 -16.45 4.92 2.38
N LYS A 186 -15.71 5.92 2.83
CA LYS A 186 -16.01 7.35 2.66
C LYS A 186 -14.96 8.11 1.86
N LEU A 187 -13.75 7.59 1.81
CA LEU A 187 -12.63 8.15 1.06
C LEU A 187 -12.14 7.16 0.01
N VAL A 188 -12.23 7.53 -1.25
CA VAL A 188 -11.72 6.74 -2.37
C VAL A 188 -10.53 7.48 -2.97
N VAL A 189 -9.35 6.86 -2.95
CA VAL A 189 -8.10 7.41 -3.48
C VAL A 189 -7.59 6.50 -4.58
N GLY A 190 -7.87 6.88 -5.83
CA GLY A 190 -7.36 6.14 -6.98
C GLY A 190 -5.91 6.49 -7.26
N ILE A 191 -5.08 5.48 -7.53
CA ILE A 191 -3.66 5.63 -7.77
C ILE A 191 -3.27 5.01 -9.10
N ALA A 192 -2.60 5.79 -9.94
CA ALA A 192 -1.86 5.33 -11.10
C ALA A 192 -0.38 5.65 -10.88
N ALA A 193 0.47 4.62 -10.72
CA ALA A 193 1.90 4.80 -10.49
C ALA A 193 2.72 3.76 -11.27
N LYS A 194 3.77 4.21 -11.95
CA LYS A 194 4.66 3.34 -12.75
C LYS A 194 5.65 2.58 -11.89
N GLY A 195 6.14 3.21 -10.84
CA GLY A 195 7.17 2.70 -9.95
C GLY A 195 6.68 2.56 -8.51
N GLU A 196 7.56 2.91 -7.58
CA GLU A 196 7.28 2.83 -6.13
C GLU A 196 6.53 4.04 -5.59
N GLU A 197 6.18 5.02 -6.44
CA GLU A 197 5.48 6.24 -6.02
C GLU A 197 4.12 5.94 -5.38
N HIS A 198 3.51 4.78 -5.71
CA HIS A 198 2.27 4.35 -5.07
C HIS A 198 2.45 4.12 -3.56
N LEU A 199 3.63 3.67 -3.11
CA LEU A 199 3.92 3.46 -1.69
C LEU A 199 4.03 4.78 -0.93
N GLU A 200 4.61 5.80 -1.56
CA GLU A 200 4.67 7.14 -1.00
C GLU A 200 3.26 7.74 -0.82
N VAL A 201 2.41 7.58 -1.83
CA VAL A 201 1.00 8.00 -1.75
C VAL A 201 0.27 7.24 -0.65
N LEU A 202 0.45 5.92 -0.56
CA LEU A 202 -0.13 5.10 0.50
C LEU A 202 0.30 5.57 1.90
N GLY A 203 1.60 5.83 2.10
CA GLY A 203 2.11 6.35 3.36
C GLY A 203 1.46 7.68 3.76
N ARG A 204 1.25 8.58 2.80
CA ARG A 204 0.55 9.85 3.02
C ARG A 204 -0.93 9.68 3.35
N ILE A 205 -1.62 8.74 2.69
CA ILE A 205 -3.02 8.41 2.99
C ILE A 205 -3.13 7.89 4.43
N VAL A 206 -2.29 6.92 4.81
CA VAL A 206 -2.28 6.36 6.16
C VAL A 206 -1.99 7.44 7.20
N ALA A 207 -1.16 8.43 6.90
CA ALA A 207 -0.84 9.52 7.82
C ALA A 207 -2.05 10.43 8.14
N ILE A 208 -3.00 10.58 7.21
CA ILE A 208 -4.17 11.47 7.37
C ILE A 208 -5.48 10.74 7.61
N ALA A 209 -5.53 9.43 7.38
CA ALA A 209 -6.72 8.59 7.46
C ALA A 209 -6.37 7.24 8.11
N SER A 210 -5.77 7.28 9.30
CA SER A 210 -5.31 6.09 10.01
C SER A 210 -6.41 5.37 10.78
N THR A 211 -7.48 6.07 11.11
CA THR A 211 -8.66 5.54 11.80
C THR A 211 -9.94 5.97 11.09
N ASP A 212 -11.05 5.28 11.36
CA ASP A 212 -12.39 5.67 10.88
C ASP A 212 -12.70 7.12 11.23
N GLU A 213 -12.33 7.54 12.44
CA GLU A 213 -12.57 8.88 12.96
C GLU A 213 -11.77 9.97 12.22
N ASP A 214 -10.52 9.67 11.87
CA ASP A 214 -9.67 10.58 11.10
C ASP A 214 -10.23 10.76 9.69
N THR A 215 -10.64 9.67 9.04
CA THR A 215 -11.26 9.71 7.73
C THR A 215 -12.59 10.47 7.77
N ASP A 216 -13.41 10.23 8.80
CA ASP A 216 -14.69 10.92 8.98
C ASP A 216 -14.51 12.43 9.16
N LYS A 217 -13.53 12.85 9.96
CA LYS A 217 -13.18 14.27 10.12
C LYS A 217 -12.68 14.89 8.82
N LEU A 218 -11.81 14.15 8.11
CA LEU A 218 -11.25 14.61 6.84
C LEU A 218 -12.36 14.80 5.79
N VAL A 219 -13.27 13.84 5.66
CA VAL A 219 -14.39 13.90 4.72
C VAL A 219 -15.41 14.98 5.13
N ALA A 220 -15.69 15.12 6.44
CA ALA A 220 -16.62 16.13 6.96
C ALA A 220 -16.08 17.55 6.81
N SER A 221 -14.78 17.76 6.82
CA SER A 221 -14.16 19.07 6.59
C SER A 221 -14.49 19.64 5.22
N ALA A 222 -14.73 18.76 4.22
CA ALA A 222 -14.96 19.10 2.82
C ALA A 222 -13.91 20.09 2.27
N ASP A 223 -12.68 20.01 2.74
CA ASP A 223 -11.59 20.93 2.40
C ASP A 223 -10.63 20.26 1.39
N ALA A 224 -10.78 20.65 0.12
CA ALA A 224 -9.93 20.17 -0.96
C ALA A 224 -8.46 20.57 -0.77
N GLU A 225 -8.19 21.70 -0.12
CA GLU A 225 -6.81 22.18 0.09
C GLU A 225 -6.06 21.34 1.12
N VAL A 226 -6.76 20.85 2.15
CA VAL A 226 -6.19 19.90 3.11
C VAL A 226 -5.80 18.60 2.41
N LEU A 227 -6.68 18.03 1.60
CA LEU A 227 -6.37 16.83 0.80
C LEU A 227 -5.21 17.08 -0.17
N PHE A 228 -5.25 18.21 -0.87
CA PHE A 228 -4.22 18.58 -1.84
C PHE A 228 -2.83 18.68 -1.20
N LYS A 229 -2.71 19.42 -0.11
CA LYS A 229 -1.43 19.61 0.59
C LYS A 229 -0.89 18.30 1.14
N ASN A 230 -1.71 17.58 1.89
CA ASN A 230 -1.27 16.35 2.54
C ASN A 230 -0.83 15.29 1.52
N LEU A 231 -1.61 15.06 0.47
CA LEU A 231 -1.28 14.04 -0.53
C LEU A 231 -0.15 14.43 -1.48
N ASN A 232 0.17 15.73 -1.60
CA ASN A 232 1.37 16.19 -2.31
C ASN A 232 2.59 16.37 -1.38
N GLY A 233 2.46 16.11 -0.07
CA GLY A 233 3.55 16.27 0.90
C GLY A 233 3.94 17.72 1.14
N MET A 234 3.00 18.64 0.96
CA MET A 234 3.18 20.06 1.21
C MET A 234 2.77 20.36 2.67
N GLN A 235 3.65 20.94 3.43
CA GLN A 235 3.36 21.43 4.79
C GLN A 235 2.79 22.85 4.76
#